data_1762b8e98973e435dcf0d48108d4002b
#
_entry.id   1762b8e98973e435dcf0d48108d4002b
#
_cell.length_a   1.000
_cell.length_b   1.000
_cell.length_c   1.000
_cell.angle_alpha   90.00
_cell.angle_beta   90.00
_cell.angle_gamma   90.00
#
_symmetry.space_group_name_H-M   'P 1'
#
loop_
_entity.id
_entity.type
_entity.pdbx_description
1 polymer ?
#
loop_
_entity_poly.entity_id
_entity_poly.type
_entity_poly.pdbx_seq_one_letter_code
_entity_poly.pdbx_strand_id
1 'polypeptide(L)'
;SESPGVAEEDGSVRASQIRIKHKTATWGRGFTLLELLVVMVIIGLLAGYVGPRYFAQIGKSEVKTARAQIDAFEKALDQYRLDTGRYPLSEQGLVALMTKPDSETKWAGPYLKKAVPPDPWGNPYVYKAPGEHGEFDLFSHGKDGKPGGTGEAADITNW
;
A
#
# COMPACT_ATOMS: atom_id res chain seq x y z
N SER A 1 -63.34 26.95 -82.61
CA SER A 1 -62.60 28.19 -82.64
C SER A 1 -61.77 28.41 -81.39
N GLU A 2 -60.55 28.47 -81.62
CA GLU A 2 -59.46 29.22 -81.05
C GLU A 2 -58.82 28.70 -79.80
N SER A 3 -57.64 28.09 -79.97
CA SER A 3 -56.50 28.17 -79.09
C SER A 3 -56.03 29.62 -79.02
N PRO A 4 -55.36 30.02 -77.95
CA PRO A 4 -53.90 30.02 -77.89
C PRO A 4 -53.43 29.72 -76.44
N GLY A 5 -52.28 29.37 -76.20
CA GLY A 5 -50.96 29.83 -76.51
C GLY A 5 -50.09 29.34 -75.38
N VAL A 6 -49.11 28.66 -75.71
CA VAL A 6 -48.01 28.13 -74.87
C VAL A 6 -47.21 29.28 -74.29
N ALA A 7 -46.93 29.26 -73.03
CA ALA A 7 -45.81 30.03 -72.45
C ALA A 7 -44.93 29.03 -71.72
N GLU A 8 -43.83 28.77 -72.33
CA GLU A 8 -42.69 28.04 -71.86
C GLU A 8 -41.97 28.88 -70.79
N GLU A 9 -42.01 28.50 -69.53
CA GLU A 9 -41.14 29.10 -68.53
C GLU A 9 -39.96 28.16 -68.24
N ASP A 10 -38.85 28.64 -68.77
CA ASP A 10 -37.51 28.14 -68.50
C ASP A 10 -37.20 28.24 -66.95
N GLY A 11 -37.39 27.17 -66.24
CA GLY A 11 -37.01 27.02 -64.83
C GLY A 11 -35.54 26.65 -64.69
N SER A 12 -34.66 27.54 -64.93
CA SER A 12 -33.24 27.37 -64.61
C SER A 12 -33.06 27.21 -63.13
N VAL A 13 -33.00 25.92 -62.70
CA VAL A 13 -32.64 25.55 -61.34
C VAL A 13 -31.14 25.80 -61.17
N ARG A 14 -30.81 26.92 -60.55
CA ARG A 14 -29.45 27.20 -60.08
C ARG A 14 -29.12 26.17 -59.01
N ALA A 15 -28.33 25.15 -59.36
CA ALA A 15 -27.67 24.27 -58.40
C ALA A 15 -26.66 25.10 -57.59
N SER A 16 -27.05 25.49 -56.36
CA SER A 16 -26.15 26.04 -55.39
C SER A 16 -25.12 25.00 -54.99
N GLN A 17 -23.93 25.13 -55.51
CA GLN A 17 -22.78 24.33 -55.13
C GLN A 17 -22.46 24.62 -53.67
N ILE A 18 -22.86 23.72 -52.76
CA ILE A 18 -22.42 23.74 -51.37
C ILE A 18 -20.96 23.31 -51.38
N ARG A 19 -20.07 24.29 -51.28
CA ARG A 19 -18.64 24.08 -51.15
C ARG A 19 -18.36 23.64 -49.73
N ILE A 20 -18.33 22.32 -49.49
CA ILE A 20 -17.90 21.73 -48.23
C ILE A 20 -16.39 22.03 -48.11
N LYS A 21 -16.04 23.01 -47.28
CA LYS A 21 -14.67 23.22 -46.86
C LYS A 21 -14.29 22.06 -45.91
N HIS A 22 -13.62 21.10 -46.48
CA HIS A 22 -12.91 20.11 -45.65
C HIS A 22 -11.82 20.85 -44.89
N LYS A 23 -12.03 21.13 -43.62
CA LYS A 23 -10.95 21.47 -42.71
C LYS A 23 -10.08 20.24 -42.58
N THR A 24 -9.00 20.21 -43.32
CA THR A 24 -7.91 19.29 -43.06
C THR A 24 -7.36 19.62 -41.68
N ALA A 25 -7.74 18.83 -40.68
CA ALA A 25 -7.08 18.83 -39.38
C ALA A 25 -5.63 18.40 -39.63
N THR A 26 -4.71 19.35 -39.56
CA THR A 26 -3.28 19.06 -39.55
C THR A 26 -2.92 18.41 -38.23
N TRP A 27 -3.17 17.12 -38.11
CA TRP A 27 -2.63 16.25 -37.10
C TRP A 27 -1.26 15.78 -37.56
N GLY A 28 -0.24 16.50 -37.23
CA GLY A 28 1.06 16.17 -37.75
C GLY A 28 2.20 16.83 -37.00
N ARG A 29 2.18 16.73 -35.65
CA ARG A 29 3.44 16.85 -34.94
C ARG A 29 3.67 15.53 -34.24
N GLY A 30 4.22 14.57 -34.97
CA GLY A 30 4.79 13.36 -34.39
C GLY A 30 6.00 13.76 -33.55
N PHE A 31 6.18 13.08 -32.42
CA PHE A 31 7.39 13.19 -31.59
C PHE A 31 8.62 12.76 -32.42
N THR A 32 9.73 13.47 -32.26
CA THR A 32 11.00 13.05 -32.85
C THR A 32 11.62 11.94 -31.98
N LEU A 33 12.41 11.06 -32.58
CA LEU A 33 13.18 10.05 -31.86
C LEU A 33 14.10 10.70 -30.81
N LEU A 34 14.64 11.87 -31.11
CA LEU A 34 15.49 12.62 -30.18
C LEU A 34 14.72 13.08 -28.93
N GLU A 35 13.47 13.58 -29.13
CA GLU A 35 12.62 13.98 -27.99
C GLU A 35 12.32 12.81 -27.05
N LEU A 36 11.99 11.63 -27.59
CA LEU A 36 11.78 10.43 -26.80
C LEU A 36 13.09 9.98 -26.10
N LEU A 37 14.22 10.05 -26.79
CA LEU A 37 15.52 9.71 -26.21
C LEU A 37 15.85 10.60 -25.01
N VAL A 38 15.68 11.93 -25.16
CA VAL A 38 15.97 12.91 -24.10
C VAL A 38 15.05 12.67 -22.89
N VAL A 39 13.76 12.43 -23.11
CA VAL A 39 12.81 12.11 -22.03
C VAL A 39 13.20 10.83 -21.30
N MET A 40 13.59 9.77 -22.02
CA MET A 40 14.04 8.53 -21.41
C MET A 40 15.31 8.70 -20.58
N VAL A 41 16.26 9.51 -21.05
CA VAL A 41 17.49 9.84 -20.30
C VAL A 41 17.14 10.60 -19.01
N ILE A 42 16.26 11.62 -19.10
CA ILE A 42 15.85 12.40 -17.93
C ILE A 42 15.14 11.51 -16.91
N ILE A 43 14.19 10.67 -17.34
CA ILE A 43 13.48 9.72 -16.46
C ILE A 43 14.48 8.75 -15.82
N GLY A 44 15.43 8.22 -16.58
CA GLY A 44 16.46 7.32 -16.08
C GLY A 44 17.34 7.97 -15.00
N LEU A 45 17.77 9.19 -15.21
CA LEU A 45 18.55 9.97 -14.24
C LEU A 45 17.76 10.25 -12.97
N LEU A 46 16.49 10.69 -13.11
CA LEU A 46 15.61 10.95 -11.97
C LEU A 46 15.30 9.68 -11.20
N ALA A 47 15.00 8.58 -11.88
CA ALA A 47 14.74 7.29 -11.25
C ALA A 47 15.96 6.78 -10.47
N GLY A 48 17.16 6.92 -11.04
CA GLY A 48 18.41 6.55 -10.38
C GLY A 48 18.74 7.37 -9.14
N TYR A 49 18.28 8.63 -9.07
CA TYR A 49 18.50 9.52 -7.93
C TYR A 49 17.43 9.37 -6.84
N VAL A 50 16.16 9.30 -7.24
CA VAL A 50 15.01 9.28 -6.31
C VAL A 50 14.77 7.88 -5.74
N GLY A 51 14.99 6.83 -6.57
CA GLY A 51 14.70 5.44 -6.21
C GLY A 51 15.33 5.02 -4.88
N PRO A 52 16.65 5.11 -4.70
CA PRO A 52 17.31 4.66 -3.47
C PRO A 52 16.81 5.36 -2.21
N ARG A 53 16.52 6.66 -2.29
CA ARG A 53 16.00 7.44 -1.16
C ARG A 53 14.58 7.05 -0.79
N TYR A 54 13.76 6.75 -1.79
CA TYR A 54 12.37 6.32 -1.57
C TYR A 54 12.31 4.96 -0.88
N PHE A 55 13.10 3.98 -1.34
CA PHE A 55 13.17 2.66 -0.70
C PHE A 55 13.71 2.70 0.72
N ALA A 56 14.73 3.51 0.99
CA ALA A 56 15.24 3.70 2.35
C ALA A 56 14.20 4.32 3.30
N GLN A 57 13.32 5.17 2.81
CA GLN A 57 12.26 5.77 3.61
C GLN A 57 11.16 4.77 3.95
N ILE A 58 10.80 3.89 3.01
CA ILE A 58 9.83 2.81 3.25
C ILE A 58 10.35 1.89 4.35
N GLY A 59 11.57 1.41 4.27
CA GLY A 59 12.15 0.53 5.26
C GLY A 59 12.19 1.11 6.67
N LYS A 60 12.51 2.41 6.81
CA LYS A 60 12.41 3.11 8.10
C LYS A 60 10.97 3.17 8.64
N SER A 61 10.00 3.31 7.76
CA SER A 61 8.58 3.30 8.13
C SER A 61 8.13 1.93 8.63
N GLU A 62 8.57 0.85 7.99
CA GLU A 62 8.27 -0.52 8.40
C GLU A 62 8.83 -0.84 9.78
N VAL A 63 10.09 -0.46 10.05
CA VAL A 63 10.70 -0.61 11.39
C VAL A 63 9.94 0.15 12.46
N LYS A 64 9.52 1.39 12.18
CA LYS A 64 8.69 2.17 13.12
C LYS A 64 7.34 1.51 13.37
N THR A 65 6.72 0.95 12.35
CA THR A 65 5.44 0.25 12.46
C THR A 65 5.58 -1.00 13.33
N ALA A 66 6.62 -1.82 13.12
CA ALA A 66 6.89 -3.00 13.93
C ALA A 66 7.10 -2.62 15.41
N ARG A 67 7.87 -1.57 15.68
CA ARG A 67 8.09 -1.08 17.05
C ARG A 67 6.78 -0.62 17.70
N ALA A 68 5.97 0.15 16.98
CA ALA A 68 4.67 0.61 17.50
C ALA A 68 3.70 -0.56 17.75
N GLN A 69 3.77 -1.62 16.96
CA GLN A 69 2.98 -2.84 17.19
C GLN A 69 3.45 -3.58 18.45
N ILE A 70 4.77 -3.72 18.64
CA ILE A 70 5.34 -4.31 19.86
C ILE A 70 4.87 -3.52 21.09
N ASP A 71 4.99 -2.20 21.09
CA ASP A 71 4.52 -1.34 22.20
C ASP A 71 3.01 -1.53 22.49
N ALA A 72 2.20 -1.70 21.44
CA ALA A 72 0.77 -1.96 21.61
C ALA A 72 0.50 -3.34 22.23
N PHE A 73 1.26 -4.37 21.85
CA PHE A 73 1.14 -5.70 22.44
C PHE A 73 1.63 -5.72 23.88
N GLU A 74 2.68 -5.00 24.24
CA GLU A 74 3.14 -4.85 25.62
C GLU A 74 2.04 -4.29 26.51
N LYS A 75 1.39 -3.21 26.08
CA LYS A 75 0.26 -2.62 26.82
C LYS A 75 -0.91 -3.61 27.01
N ALA A 76 -1.20 -4.39 25.99
CA ALA A 76 -2.22 -5.44 26.08
C ALA A 76 -1.80 -6.58 27.01
N LEU A 77 -0.52 -6.96 27.01
CA LEU A 77 0.05 -7.95 27.93
C LEU A 77 0.01 -7.44 29.36
N ASP A 78 0.32 -6.18 29.61
CA ASP A 78 0.22 -5.58 30.93
C ASP A 78 -1.23 -5.59 31.45
N GLN A 79 -2.20 -5.27 30.58
CA GLN A 79 -3.61 -5.35 30.94
C GLN A 79 -4.04 -6.80 31.28
N TYR A 80 -3.61 -7.77 30.48
CA TYR A 80 -3.81 -9.18 30.76
C TYR A 80 -3.25 -9.56 32.13
N ARG A 81 -2.02 -9.13 32.44
CA ARG A 81 -1.39 -9.37 33.75
C ARG A 81 -2.16 -8.73 34.90
N LEU A 82 -2.68 -7.52 34.72
CA LEU A 82 -3.49 -6.86 35.76
C LEU A 82 -4.72 -7.69 36.14
N ASP A 83 -5.37 -8.30 35.16
CA ASP A 83 -6.56 -9.10 35.40
C ASP A 83 -6.24 -10.49 35.94
N THR A 84 -5.23 -11.16 35.39
CA THR A 84 -4.93 -12.57 35.64
C THR A 84 -3.82 -12.79 36.67
N GLY A 85 -3.03 -11.76 36.96
CA GLY A 85 -1.89 -11.80 37.87
C GLY A 85 -0.57 -12.27 37.24
N ARG A 86 -0.55 -12.66 36.00
CA ARG A 86 0.63 -13.14 35.26
C ARG A 86 0.55 -12.84 33.77
N TYR A 87 1.69 -12.91 33.09
CA TYR A 87 1.69 -12.89 31.63
C TYR A 87 1.25 -14.24 31.05
N PRO A 88 0.73 -14.28 29.81
CA PRO A 88 0.45 -15.54 29.14
C PRO A 88 1.70 -16.42 29.06
N LEU A 89 1.54 -17.72 29.16
CA LEU A 89 2.65 -18.66 28.95
C LEU A 89 3.06 -18.68 27.47
N SER A 90 4.30 -19.09 27.18
CA SER A 90 4.79 -19.19 25.79
C SER A 90 3.88 -20.03 24.90
N GLU A 91 3.32 -21.13 25.42
CA GLU A 91 2.39 -22.01 24.68
C GLU A 91 1.06 -21.31 24.37
N GLN A 92 0.62 -20.40 25.23
CA GLN A 92 -0.59 -19.60 25.03
C GLN A 92 -0.36 -18.49 23.99
N GLY A 93 0.86 -17.93 23.99
CA GLY A 93 1.27 -16.91 23.05
C GLY A 93 0.42 -15.63 23.08
N LEU A 94 0.58 -14.81 22.06
CA LEU A 94 -0.19 -13.56 21.91
C LEU A 94 -1.68 -13.82 21.61
N VAL A 95 -2.07 -15.02 21.21
CA VAL A 95 -3.47 -15.41 20.99
C VAL A 95 -4.28 -15.28 22.29
N ALA A 96 -3.65 -15.46 23.46
CA ALA A 96 -4.28 -15.27 24.75
C ALA A 96 -4.81 -13.83 24.98
N LEU A 97 -4.33 -12.86 24.21
CA LEU A 97 -4.84 -11.48 24.23
C LEU A 97 -6.21 -11.34 23.55
N MET A 98 -6.57 -12.27 22.69
CA MET A 98 -7.82 -12.26 21.93
C MET A 98 -8.78 -13.34 22.36
N THR A 99 -8.27 -14.50 22.72
CA THR A 99 -9.06 -15.68 23.05
C THR A 99 -8.70 -16.12 24.46
N LYS A 100 -9.72 -16.33 25.29
CA LYS A 100 -9.54 -16.82 26.65
C LYS A 100 -8.86 -18.19 26.66
N PRO A 101 -7.69 -18.33 27.31
CA PRO A 101 -7.10 -19.64 27.56
C PRO A 101 -7.97 -20.47 28.53
N ASP A 102 -8.09 -21.77 28.30
CA ASP A 102 -8.93 -22.65 29.11
C ASP A 102 -8.51 -22.67 30.60
N SER A 103 -7.21 -22.52 30.87
CA SER A 103 -6.65 -22.51 32.23
C SER A 103 -6.81 -21.15 32.95
N GLU A 104 -7.33 -20.11 32.28
CA GLU A 104 -7.36 -18.76 32.83
C GLU A 104 -8.78 -18.35 33.23
N THR A 105 -9.07 -18.38 34.52
CA THR A 105 -10.41 -18.07 35.04
C THR A 105 -10.70 -16.58 35.20
N LYS A 106 -9.65 -15.76 35.36
CA LYS A 106 -9.74 -14.31 35.58
C LYS A 106 -9.61 -13.49 34.30
N TRP A 107 -9.57 -14.13 33.16
CA TRP A 107 -9.45 -13.46 31.88
C TRP A 107 -10.68 -12.56 31.63
N ALA A 108 -10.45 -11.29 31.39
CA ALA A 108 -11.47 -10.26 31.16
C ALA A 108 -11.35 -9.57 29.81
N GLY A 109 -10.62 -10.18 28.86
CA GLY A 109 -10.45 -9.64 27.51
C GLY A 109 -11.70 -9.68 26.63
N PRO A 110 -11.55 -9.44 25.34
CA PRO A 110 -10.28 -9.36 24.60
C PRO A 110 -9.48 -8.08 24.90
N TYR A 111 -8.15 -8.18 24.91
CA TYR A 111 -7.23 -7.09 25.19
C TYR A 111 -6.75 -6.38 23.93
N LEU A 112 -7.03 -6.95 22.76
CA LEU A 112 -6.80 -6.36 21.45
C LEU A 112 -8.13 -6.26 20.70
N LYS A 113 -8.28 -5.21 19.89
CA LYS A 113 -9.48 -5.01 19.08
C LYS A 113 -9.52 -5.91 17.83
N LYS A 114 -8.37 -6.37 17.37
CA LYS A 114 -8.21 -7.22 16.18
C LYS A 114 -7.22 -8.32 16.47
N ALA A 115 -7.27 -9.40 15.68
CA ALA A 115 -6.28 -10.45 15.73
C ALA A 115 -4.87 -9.88 15.59
N VAL A 116 -3.89 -10.56 16.21
CA VAL A 116 -2.48 -10.17 16.14
C VAL A 116 -2.03 -10.21 14.68
N PRO A 117 -1.69 -9.07 14.08
CA PRO A 117 -1.20 -9.04 12.71
C PRO A 117 0.23 -9.60 12.64
N PRO A 118 0.69 -10.07 11.48
CA PRO A 118 2.10 -10.27 11.25
C PRO A 118 2.85 -8.93 11.32
N ASP A 119 4.17 -9.00 11.40
CA ASP A 119 5.01 -7.82 11.29
C ASP A 119 4.91 -7.20 9.86
N PRO A 120 5.43 -6.00 9.61
CA PRO A 120 5.33 -5.34 8.31
C PRO A 120 5.91 -6.13 7.14
N TRP A 121 6.75 -7.12 7.39
CA TRP A 121 7.36 -7.98 6.36
C TRP A 121 6.64 -9.32 6.19
N GLY A 122 5.55 -9.54 6.97
CA GLY A 122 4.72 -10.74 6.88
C GLY A 122 5.15 -11.89 7.78
N ASN A 123 6.11 -11.68 8.68
CA ASN A 123 6.57 -12.69 9.64
C ASN A 123 5.78 -12.59 10.96
N PRO A 124 5.56 -13.69 11.67
CA PRO A 124 4.93 -13.65 12.98
C PRO A 124 5.85 -13.02 14.02
N TYR A 125 5.27 -12.30 15.00
CA TYR A 125 5.99 -11.88 16.19
C TYR A 125 6.33 -13.09 17.05
N VAL A 126 7.49 -13.07 17.67
CA VAL A 126 7.95 -14.10 18.60
C VAL A 126 7.67 -13.64 20.04
N TYR A 127 7.03 -14.49 20.82
CA TYR A 127 6.71 -14.25 22.21
C TYR A 127 7.23 -15.40 23.07
N LYS A 128 7.90 -15.06 24.16
CA LYS A 128 8.37 -16.03 25.18
C LYS A 128 8.09 -15.50 26.58
N ALA A 129 7.50 -16.34 27.42
CA ALA A 129 7.33 -16.06 28.84
C ALA A 129 7.55 -17.35 29.66
N PRO A 130 8.46 -17.33 30.63
CA PRO A 130 9.34 -16.24 31.02
C PRO A 130 10.34 -15.87 29.93
N GLY A 131 10.70 -14.58 29.85
CA GLY A 131 11.69 -14.08 28.91
C GLY A 131 13.13 -14.33 29.39
N GLU A 132 14.08 -14.16 28.48
CA GLU A 132 15.51 -14.18 28.79
C GLU A 132 16.01 -12.79 29.22
N HIS A 133 15.33 -11.73 28.74
CA HIS A 133 15.69 -10.33 28.98
C HIS A 133 14.74 -9.64 29.99
N GLY A 134 13.63 -10.25 30.31
CA GLY A 134 12.66 -9.73 31.25
C GLY A 134 11.58 -10.75 31.62
N GLU A 135 10.44 -10.27 32.09
CA GLU A 135 9.30 -11.14 32.45
C GLU A 135 8.74 -11.85 31.21
N PHE A 136 8.85 -11.21 30.06
CA PHE A 136 8.61 -11.78 28.74
C PHE A 136 9.50 -11.13 27.69
N ASP A 137 9.79 -11.83 26.62
CA ASP A 137 10.45 -11.34 25.42
C ASP A 137 9.45 -11.30 24.28
N LEU A 138 9.37 -10.15 23.60
CA LEU A 138 8.52 -9.94 22.45
C LEU A 138 9.32 -9.26 21.35
N PHE A 139 9.41 -9.85 20.18
CA PHE A 139 10.25 -9.33 19.11
C PHE A 139 9.81 -9.78 17.71
N SER A 140 10.30 -9.06 16.72
CA SER A 140 10.29 -9.42 15.30
C SER A 140 11.72 -9.64 14.83
N HIS A 141 11.94 -10.61 13.96
CA HIS A 141 13.24 -10.85 13.31
C HIS A 141 13.53 -9.90 12.13
N GLY A 142 12.70 -8.85 11.97
CA GLY A 142 12.92 -7.88 10.90
C GLY A 142 12.62 -8.43 9.50
N LYS A 143 13.16 -7.75 8.50
CA LYS A 143 12.86 -8.00 7.08
C LYS A 143 13.31 -9.38 6.59
N ASP A 144 14.41 -9.91 7.09
CA ASP A 144 14.96 -11.21 6.66
C ASP A 144 14.36 -12.41 7.42
N GLY A 145 13.57 -12.15 8.47
CA GLY A 145 12.95 -13.19 9.29
C GLY A 145 13.94 -14.08 10.03
N LYS A 146 15.18 -13.63 10.24
CA LYS A 146 16.25 -14.37 10.89
C LYS A 146 16.78 -13.62 12.12
N PRO A 147 17.27 -14.34 13.15
CA PRO A 147 17.90 -13.72 14.30
C PRO A 147 19.09 -12.84 13.92
N GLY A 148 19.21 -11.67 14.55
CA GLY A 148 20.29 -10.73 14.36
C GLY A 148 20.04 -9.76 13.22
N GLY A 149 21.06 -9.51 12.39
CA GLY A 149 20.97 -8.58 11.26
C GLY A 149 21.26 -7.13 11.62
N THR A 150 21.18 -6.27 10.61
CA THR A 150 21.41 -4.82 10.73
C THR A 150 20.40 -4.03 9.90
N GLY A 151 20.15 -2.78 10.25
CA GLY A 151 19.20 -1.92 9.55
C GLY A 151 17.78 -2.48 9.57
N GLU A 152 17.19 -2.72 8.40
CA GLU A 152 15.84 -3.30 8.24
C GLU A 152 15.77 -4.79 8.60
N ALA A 153 16.91 -5.48 8.52
CA ALA A 153 17.03 -6.89 8.90
C ALA A 153 17.34 -7.08 10.39
N ALA A 154 17.55 -6.00 11.14
CA ALA A 154 17.81 -6.09 12.58
C ALA A 154 16.56 -6.53 13.33
N ASP A 155 16.76 -7.33 14.39
CA ASP A 155 15.68 -7.68 15.31
C ASP A 155 15.10 -6.42 15.97
N ILE A 156 13.78 -6.39 16.10
CA ILE A 156 13.05 -5.31 16.79
C ILE A 156 12.45 -5.92 18.04
N THR A 157 12.97 -5.50 19.18
CA THR A 157 12.72 -6.13 20.48
C THR A 157 12.03 -5.16 21.43
N ASN A 158 11.46 -5.71 22.50
CA ASN A 158 10.90 -4.94 23.62
C ASN A 158 11.92 -4.63 24.74
N TRP A 159 13.17 -5.02 24.57
CA TRP A 159 14.27 -4.70 25.49
C TRP A 159 15.38 -3.90 24.86
#